data_8bc783c572208e7944fece77479527cb
#
_entry.id   8bc783c572208e7944fece77479527cb
#
_cell.length_a   1.000
_cell.length_b   1.000
_cell.length_c   1.000
_cell.angle_alpha   90.00
_cell.angle_beta   90.00
_cell.angle_gamma   90.00
#
_symmetry.space_group_name_H-M   'P 1'
#
loop_
_entity.id
_entity.type
_entity.pdbx_description
1 polymer ?
#
loop_
_entity_poly.entity_id
_entity_poly.type
_entity_poly.pdbx_seq_one_letter_code
_entity_poly.pdbx_strand_id
1 'polypeptide(L)'
;MHKKKSSFVGIDVSKDTFNAHWKGKDAKYDNSQKGWRKLLKEAPVDSCFAMEATGNYHYRLASFLYQKGMAVLVLNPLRVRRWVQSLGGHADTDKIAAMHISWYAGAKEKENLSEWKPMSPKLARARAVVSALAGLSRLMTAAGNMRHAISFMAGKKDKDIPGAMDDVAGFCKEKKESLERELCGIVQEVYPDSFRLLKTIPGVGAKTAAVMLVCCGGLENFSSHRQLSSFVGVSPTVKESGTSVRGSGKVAKVGNPYLRSLLFMCSFTACRVCGPCEALYSRLLARGKSKMLALVAVMHRLVKIALGVVRSGEAYRGVKLSKAVKPT
;
A
#
# COMPACT_ATOMS: atom_id res chain seq x y z
N MET A 1 -25.51 -15.33 11.74
CA MET A 1 -25.20 -16.74 11.44
C MET A 1 -24.49 -16.78 10.09
N HIS A 2 -23.16 -17.04 10.06
CA HIS A 2 -22.47 -17.27 8.79
C HIS A 2 -22.89 -18.64 8.25
N LYS A 3 -23.58 -18.64 7.10
CA LYS A 3 -23.81 -19.91 6.39
C LYS A 3 -22.48 -20.55 6.06
N LYS A 4 -22.29 -21.81 6.44
CA LYS A 4 -21.10 -22.59 6.08
C LYS A 4 -21.00 -22.62 4.55
N LYS A 5 -19.91 -22.11 4.00
CA LYS A 5 -19.72 -22.04 2.54
C LYS A 5 -19.47 -23.45 2.03
N SER A 6 -20.22 -23.87 1.02
CA SER A 6 -20.17 -25.26 0.53
C SER A 6 -18.94 -25.57 -0.32
N SER A 7 -18.31 -24.56 -0.91
CA SER A 7 -17.21 -24.73 -1.85
C SER A 7 -16.41 -23.43 -2.03
N PHE A 8 -15.11 -23.53 -2.26
CA PHE A 8 -14.25 -22.42 -2.63
C PHE A 8 -13.85 -22.56 -4.10
N VAL A 9 -14.11 -21.53 -4.88
CA VAL A 9 -13.66 -21.39 -6.28
C VAL A 9 -12.44 -20.49 -6.28
N GLY A 10 -11.25 -21.05 -6.52
CA GLY A 10 -10.02 -20.28 -6.68
C GLY A 10 -9.89 -19.77 -8.09
N ILE A 11 -9.53 -18.51 -8.26
CA ILE A 11 -9.46 -17.84 -9.56
C ILE A 11 -8.12 -17.11 -9.70
N ASP A 12 -7.37 -17.46 -10.72
CA ASP A 12 -6.21 -16.71 -11.17
C ASP A 12 -6.57 -15.86 -12.38
N VAL A 13 -6.44 -14.52 -12.27
CA VAL A 13 -6.96 -13.55 -13.23
C VAL A 13 -5.85 -12.86 -13.98
N SER A 14 -5.86 -12.97 -15.31
CA SER A 14 -5.06 -12.17 -16.23
C SER A 14 -5.90 -11.11 -16.96
N LYS A 15 -5.27 -10.34 -17.83
CA LYS A 15 -5.92 -9.28 -18.61
C LYS A 15 -7.10 -9.81 -19.44
N ASP A 16 -6.86 -10.83 -20.23
CA ASP A 16 -7.78 -11.30 -21.26
C ASP A 16 -8.53 -12.58 -20.86
N THR A 17 -7.96 -13.37 -19.95
CA THR A 17 -8.54 -14.65 -19.50
C THR A 17 -8.38 -14.82 -18.00
N PHE A 18 -9.08 -15.82 -17.44
CA PHE A 18 -8.83 -16.29 -16.09
C PHE A 18 -9.00 -17.81 -15.98
N ASN A 19 -8.25 -18.43 -15.08
CA ASN A 19 -8.37 -19.82 -14.74
C ASN A 19 -9.14 -19.96 -13.43
N ALA A 20 -10.02 -20.96 -13.33
CA ALA A 20 -10.80 -21.24 -12.14
C ALA A 20 -10.68 -22.70 -11.75
N HIS A 21 -10.57 -22.96 -10.43
CA HIS A 21 -10.48 -24.29 -9.86
C HIS A 21 -11.47 -24.49 -8.70
N TRP A 22 -12.21 -25.61 -8.73
CA TRP A 22 -13.07 -26.03 -7.62
C TRP A 22 -13.30 -27.55 -7.63
N LYS A 23 -13.25 -28.20 -6.50
CA LYS A 23 -13.52 -29.64 -6.31
C LYS A 23 -12.80 -30.55 -7.34
N GLY A 24 -11.55 -30.24 -7.67
CA GLY A 24 -10.76 -30.98 -8.65
C GLY A 24 -11.08 -30.69 -10.12
N LYS A 25 -12.02 -29.78 -10.41
CA LYS A 25 -12.33 -29.32 -11.77
C LYS A 25 -11.55 -28.04 -12.08
N ASP A 26 -10.88 -28.01 -13.23
CA ASP A 26 -10.22 -26.83 -13.79
C ASP A 26 -11.01 -26.32 -15.00
N ALA A 27 -11.11 -25.02 -15.15
CA ALA A 27 -11.74 -24.39 -16.32
C ALA A 27 -11.05 -23.05 -16.63
N LYS A 28 -11.03 -22.70 -17.91
CA LYS A 28 -10.53 -21.41 -18.42
C LYS A 28 -11.64 -20.63 -19.09
N TYR A 29 -11.67 -19.32 -18.82
CA TYR A 29 -12.69 -18.41 -19.31
C TYR A 29 -12.09 -17.11 -19.81
N ASP A 30 -12.78 -16.40 -20.70
CA ASP A 30 -12.45 -15.03 -21.07
C ASP A 30 -12.75 -14.07 -19.92
N ASN A 31 -11.89 -13.11 -19.68
CA ASN A 31 -12.12 -12.08 -18.67
C ASN A 31 -13.10 -10.99 -19.19
N SER A 32 -14.30 -11.45 -19.53
CA SER A 32 -15.42 -10.68 -20.10
C SER A 32 -16.72 -11.02 -19.40
N GLN A 33 -17.77 -10.20 -19.58
CA GLN A 33 -19.08 -10.48 -19.01
C GLN A 33 -19.64 -11.85 -19.43
N LYS A 34 -19.33 -12.31 -20.67
CA LYS A 34 -19.75 -13.64 -21.16
C LYS A 34 -19.06 -14.75 -20.35
N GLY A 35 -17.75 -14.65 -20.16
CA GLY A 35 -16.98 -15.61 -19.37
C GLY A 35 -17.39 -15.62 -17.89
N TRP A 36 -17.64 -14.44 -17.29
CA TRP A 36 -18.11 -14.34 -15.90
C TRP A 36 -19.47 -15.00 -15.68
N ARG A 37 -20.43 -14.80 -16.61
CA ARG A 37 -21.74 -15.47 -16.58
C ARG A 37 -21.61 -16.99 -16.74
N LYS A 38 -20.67 -17.45 -17.59
CA LYS A 38 -20.39 -18.87 -17.77
C LYS A 38 -19.84 -19.50 -16.49
N LEU A 39 -18.84 -18.86 -15.87
CA LEU A 39 -18.32 -19.29 -14.56
C LEU A 39 -19.43 -19.43 -13.53
N LEU A 40 -20.31 -18.42 -13.42
CA LEU A 40 -21.38 -18.41 -12.42
C LEU A 40 -22.40 -19.52 -12.62
N LYS A 41 -22.64 -19.95 -13.88
CA LYS A 41 -23.53 -21.08 -14.21
C LYS A 41 -22.89 -22.44 -13.88
N GLU A 42 -21.56 -22.56 -14.01
CA GLU A 42 -20.84 -23.82 -13.85
C GLU A 42 -20.33 -24.04 -12.43
N ALA A 43 -20.15 -22.97 -11.67
CA ALA A 43 -19.68 -23.04 -10.28
C ALA A 43 -20.78 -23.62 -9.36
N PRO A 44 -20.40 -24.35 -8.30
CA PRO A 44 -21.37 -24.87 -7.34
C PRO A 44 -22.19 -23.76 -6.68
N VAL A 45 -23.44 -24.05 -6.36
CA VAL A 45 -24.32 -23.17 -5.60
C VAL A 45 -23.69 -22.90 -4.22
N ASP A 46 -23.85 -21.69 -3.68
CA ASP A 46 -23.26 -21.24 -2.40
C ASP A 46 -21.72 -21.24 -2.36
N SER A 47 -21.06 -21.11 -3.52
CA SER A 47 -19.61 -20.97 -3.60
C SER A 47 -19.10 -19.63 -3.10
N CYS A 48 -17.91 -19.67 -2.52
CA CYS A 48 -17.09 -18.48 -2.24
C CYS A 48 -16.00 -18.35 -3.31
N PHE A 49 -15.97 -17.22 -4.00
CA PHE A 49 -15.02 -16.95 -5.08
C PHE A 49 -13.77 -16.25 -4.50
N ALA A 50 -12.63 -16.93 -4.54
CA ALA A 50 -11.38 -16.41 -4.05
C ALA A 50 -10.44 -16.08 -5.20
N MET A 51 -9.83 -14.90 -5.20
CA MET A 51 -8.88 -14.47 -6.23
C MET A 51 -7.74 -13.66 -5.63
N GLU A 52 -6.61 -13.61 -6.30
CA GLU A 52 -5.48 -12.80 -5.88
C GLU A 52 -5.60 -11.34 -6.34
N ALA A 53 -5.10 -10.43 -5.50
CA ALA A 53 -4.97 -9.00 -5.84
C ALA A 53 -3.78 -8.75 -6.78
N THR A 54 -3.70 -9.47 -7.90
CA THR A 54 -2.63 -9.31 -8.89
C THR A 54 -3.02 -8.20 -9.87
N GLY A 55 -2.45 -7.02 -9.70
CA GLY A 55 -2.84 -5.84 -10.48
C GLY A 55 -4.31 -5.45 -10.26
N ASN A 56 -4.94 -4.85 -11.30
CA ASN A 56 -6.34 -4.41 -11.24
C ASN A 56 -7.30 -5.33 -12.01
N TYR A 57 -6.83 -6.41 -12.61
CA TYR A 57 -7.64 -7.25 -13.51
C TYR A 57 -8.76 -8.00 -12.81
N HIS A 58 -8.58 -8.33 -11.53
CA HIS A 58 -9.58 -8.99 -10.69
C HIS A 58 -10.80 -8.11 -10.38
N TYR A 59 -10.66 -6.78 -10.40
CA TYR A 59 -11.65 -5.85 -9.84
C TYR A 59 -13.02 -5.96 -10.53
N ARG A 60 -13.05 -6.07 -11.86
CA ARG A 60 -14.30 -6.13 -12.62
C ARG A 60 -15.05 -7.44 -12.38
N LEU A 61 -14.34 -8.57 -12.35
CA LEU A 61 -14.90 -9.88 -12.03
C LEU A 61 -15.41 -9.92 -10.58
N ALA A 62 -14.62 -9.44 -9.62
CA ALA A 62 -15.01 -9.35 -8.22
C ALA A 62 -16.27 -8.50 -8.03
N SER A 63 -16.35 -7.35 -8.69
CA SER A 63 -17.53 -6.47 -8.67
C SER A 63 -18.77 -7.15 -9.25
N PHE A 64 -18.63 -7.85 -10.37
CA PHE A 64 -19.71 -8.59 -10.99
C PHE A 64 -20.24 -9.70 -10.05
N LEU A 65 -19.37 -10.51 -9.49
CA LEU A 65 -19.74 -11.58 -8.56
C LEU A 65 -20.42 -11.01 -7.29
N TYR A 66 -19.90 -9.94 -6.75
CA TYR A 66 -20.50 -9.25 -5.61
C TYR A 66 -21.90 -8.73 -5.92
N GLN A 67 -22.12 -8.10 -7.09
CA GLN A 67 -23.43 -7.63 -7.53
C GLN A 67 -24.43 -8.78 -7.74
N LYS A 68 -23.95 -10.00 -7.98
CA LYS A 68 -24.77 -11.23 -8.05
C LYS A 68 -25.00 -11.87 -6.69
N GLY A 69 -24.61 -11.23 -5.60
CA GLY A 69 -24.79 -11.72 -4.23
C GLY A 69 -23.82 -12.83 -3.83
N MET A 70 -22.76 -13.04 -4.62
CA MET A 70 -21.77 -14.06 -4.31
C MET A 70 -20.76 -13.57 -3.25
N ALA A 71 -20.33 -14.47 -2.39
CA ALA A 71 -19.22 -14.21 -1.48
C ALA A 71 -17.91 -14.16 -2.27
N VAL A 72 -17.17 -13.06 -2.12
CA VAL A 72 -15.89 -12.83 -2.82
C VAL A 72 -14.78 -12.59 -1.81
N LEU A 73 -13.64 -13.24 -2.01
CA LEU A 73 -12.40 -13.01 -1.26
C LEU A 73 -11.32 -12.50 -2.22
N VAL A 74 -10.72 -11.36 -1.90
CA VAL A 74 -9.54 -10.88 -2.61
C VAL A 74 -8.33 -11.04 -1.69
N LEU A 75 -7.46 -11.97 -2.05
CA LEU A 75 -6.37 -12.47 -1.22
C LEU A 75 -5.07 -11.72 -1.52
N ASN A 76 -4.22 -11.61 -0.51
CA ASN A 76 -2.87 -11.08 -0.70
C ASN A 76 -1.97 -12.14 -1.35
N PRO A 77 -1.38 -11.88 -2.53
CA PRO A 77 -0.55 -12.83 -3.26
C PRO A 77 0.63 -13.36 -2.43
N LEU A 78 1.26 -12.50 -1.64
CA LEU A 78 2.39 -12.92 -0.80
C LEU A 78 1.98 -13.92 0.28
N ARG A 79 0.75 -13.80 0.83
CA ARG A 79 0.24 -14.75 1.83
C ARG A 79 -0.06 -16.10 1.21
N VAL A 80 -0.72 -16.11 0.05
CA VAL A 80 -1.00 -17.35 -0.70
C VAL A 80 0.31 -18.04 -1.06
N ARG A 81 1.26 -17.32 -1.68
CA ARG A 81 2.57 -17.85 -2.06
C ARG A 81 3.36 -18.46 -0.87
N ARG A 82 3.43 -17.75 0.24
CA ARG A 82 4.13 -18.25 1.44
C ARG A 82 3.48 -19.51 2.02
N TRP A 83 2.16 -19.57 2.00
CA TRP A 83 1.43 -20.74 2.46
C TRP A 83 1.69 -21.94 1.55
N VAL A 84 1.65 -21.76 0.23
CA VAL A 84 1.98 -22.79 -0.75
C VAL A 84 3.42 -23.29 -0.57
N GLN A 85 4.37 -22.37 -0.39
CA GLN A 85 5.77 -22.72 -0.11
C GLN A 85 5.92 -23.54 1.19
N SER A 86 5.10 -23.26 2.22
CA SER A 86 5.12 -24.04 3.47
C SER A 86 4.61 -25.47 3.29
N LEU A 87 3.89 -25.76 2.20
CA LEU A 87 3.43 -27.10 1.83
C LEU A 87 4.38 -27.80 0.84
N GLY A 88 5.55 -27.21 0.54
CA GLY A 88 6.50 -27.76 -0.43
C GLY A 88 6.14 -27.53 -1.91
N GLY A 89 5.16 -26.68 -2.19
CA GLY A 89 4.76 -26.34 -3.57
C GLY A 89 5.76 -25.42 -4.25
N HIS A 90 6.23 -25.81 -5.45
CA HIS A 90 7.18 -25.04 -6.25
C HIS A 90 6.72 -24.76 -7.69
N ALA A 91 5.56 -25.30 -8.11
CA ALA A 91 5.08 -25.13 -9.48
C ALA A 91 4.19 -23.87 -9.61
N ASP A 92 4.52 -23.02 -10.57
CA ASP A 92 3.82 -21.76 -10.90
C ASP A 92 3.30 -21.85 -12.36
N THR A 93 2.12 -22.49 -12.53
CA THR A 93 1.33 -22.32 -13.76
C THR A 93 -0.01 -21.71 -13.39
N ASP A 94 -0.63 -20.94 -14.28
CA ASP A 94 -1.92 -20.26 -14.02
C ASP A 94 -3.02 -21.23 -13.50
N LYS A 95 -3.00 -22.47 -13.98
CA LYS A 95 -3.91 -23.53 -13.54
C LYS A 95 -3.65 -23.96 -12.10
N ILE A 96 -2.38 -24.16 -11.76
CA ILE A 96 -1.93 -24.51 -10.41
C ILE A 96 -2.15 -23.35 -9.44
N ALA A 97 -1.97 -22.10 -9.91
CA ALA A 97 -2.26 -20.90 -9.12
C ALA A 97 -3.74 -20.84 -8.70
N ALA A 98 -4.68 -21.07 -9.62
CA ALA A 98 -6.11 -21.12 -9.28
C ALA A 98 -6.44 -22.22 -8.25
N MET A 99 -5.81 -23.38 -8.37
CA MET A 99 -5.95 -24.48 -7.41
C MET A 99 -5.41 -24.07 -6.01
N HIS A 100 -4.23 -23.49 -5.95
CA HIS A 100 -3.63 -23.01 -4.71
C HIS A 100 -4.47 -21.94 -4.01
N ILE A 101 -5.06 -21.02 -4.78
CA ILE A 101 -5.98 -20.00 -4.28
C ILE A 101 -7.21 -20.65 -3.63
N SER A 102 -7.80 -21.67 -4.30
CA SER A 102 -8.94 -22.42 -3.77
C SER A 102 -8.60 -23.11 -2.45
N TRP A 103 -7.47 -23.81 -2.39
CA TRP A 103 -6.99 -24.53 -1.20
C TRP A 103 -6.68 -23.58 -0.04
N TYR A 104 -6.00 -22.46 -0.33
CA TYR A 104 -5.70 -21.45 0.68
C TYR A 104 -6.99 -20.88 1.29
N ALA A 105 -7.98 -20.53 0.45
CA ALA A 105 -9.25 -20.01 0.91
C ALA A 105 -9.99 -21.00 1.82
N GLY A 106 -10.02 -22.28 1.45
CA GLY A 106 -10.62 -23.35 2.25
C GLY A 106 -9.87 -23.59 3.57
N ALA A 107 -8.53 -23.65 3.55
CA ALA A 107 -7.73 -23.83 4.75
C ALA A 107 -7.88 -22.65 5.75
N LYS A 108 -8.16 -21.44 5.25
CA LYS A 108 -8.33 -20.22 6.04
C LYS A 108 -9.79 -19.87 6.36
N GLU A 109 -10.75 -20.70 6.04
CA GLU A 109 -12.18 -20.46 6.31
C GLU A 109 -12.44 -20.12 7.80
N LYS A 110 -11.81 -20.85 8.71
CA LYS A 110 -11.94 -20.64 10.16
C LYS A 110 -11.32 -19.34 10.67
N GLU A 111 -10.42 -18.71 9.91
CA GLU A 111 -9.75 -17.46 10.29
C GLU A 111 -10.57 -16.21 9.94
N ASN A 112 -11.86 -16.35 9.56
CA ASN A 112 -12.75 -15.24 9.19
C ASN A 112 -12.13 -14.27 8.21
N LEU A 113 -11.75 -14.75 7.01
CA LEU A 113 -11.30 -13.90 5.91
C LEU A 113 -12.38 -12.88 5.60
N SER A 114 -11.99 -11.62 5.57
CA SER A 114 -12.93 -10.52 5.28
C SER A 114 -13.45 -10.63 3.86
N GLU A 115 -14.77 -10.66 3.71
CA GLU A 115 -15.40 -10.59 2.39
C GLU A 115 -15.07 -9.28 1.70
N TRP A 116 -14.71 -9.40 0.44
CA TRP A 116 -14.41 -8.24 -0.39
C TRP A 116 -15.70 -7.48 -0.75
N LYS A 117 -15.63 -6.17 -0.68
CA LYS A 117 -16.70 -5.26 -1.12
C LYS A 117 -16.12 -4.28 -2.13
N PRO A 118 -16.88 -3.90 -3.16
CA PRO A 118 -16.45 -2.89 -4.11
C PRO A 118 -16.22 -1.56 -3.37
N MET A 119 -15.14 -0.88 -3.74
CA MET A 119 -14.92 0.47 -3.26
C MET A 119 -15.97 1.43 -3.84
N SER A 120 -16.30 2.48 -3.10
CA SER A 120 -17.07 3.56 -3.69
C SER A 120 -16.37 4.13 -4.93
N PRO A 121 -17.11 4.64 -5.94
CA PRO A 121 -16.51 5.23 -7.14
C PRO A 121 -15.50 6.33 -6.80
N LYS A 122 -15.78 7.15 -5.79
CA LYS A 122 -14.87 8.20 -5.29
C LYS A 122 -13.55 7.63 -4.78
N LEU A 123 -13.59 6.57 -3.98
CA LEU A 123 -12.38 5.92 -3.46
C LEU A 123 -11.60 5.19 -4.55
N ALA A 124 -12.29 4.57 -5.51
CA ALA A 124 -11.64 3.97 -6.68
C ALA A 124 -10.91 5.05 -7.52
N ARG A 125 -11.54 6.22 -7.75
CA ARG A 125 -10.92 7.38 -8.40
C ARG A 125 -9.69 7.86 -7.62
N ALA A 126 -9.81 8.04 -6.30
CA ALA A 126 -8.70 8.45 -5.45
C ALA A 126 -7.50 7.48 -5.54
N ARG A 127 -7.74 6.16 -5.57
CA ARG A 127 -6.67 5.16 -5.77
C ARG A 127 -6.01 5.28 -7.14
N ALA A 128 -6.78 5.52 -8.20
CA ALA A 128 -6.23 5.76 -9.53
C ALA A 128 -5.35 7.02 -9.54
N VAL A 129 -5.79 8.10 -8.90
CA VAL A 129 -5.02 9.34 -8.75
C VAL A 129 -3.71 9.08 -7.98
N VAL A 130 -3.73 8.33 -6.88
CA VAL A 130 -2.51 7.96 -6.13
C VAL A 130 -1.54 7.17 -7.02
N SER A 131 -2.03 6.26 -7.84
CA SER A 131 -1.20 5.50 -8.78
C SER A 131 -0.58 6.41 -9.85
N ALA A 132 -1.34 7.36 -10.39
CA ALA A 132 -0.85 8.36 -11.34
C ALA A 132 0.23 9.26 -10.72
N LEU A 133 0.01 9.76 -9.49
CA LEU A 133 0.99 10.56 -8.74
C LEU A 133 2.30 9.80 -8.52
N ALA A 134 2.23 8.51 -8.19
CA ALA A 134 3.41 7.65 -8.06
C ALA A 134 4.14 7.49 -9.41
N GLY A 135 3.40 7.35 -10.52
CA GLY A 135 3.94 7.29 -11.88
C GLY A 135 4.66 8.58 -12.27
N LEU A 136 3.99 9.72 -12.14
CA LEU A 136 4.56 11.04 -12.42
C LEU A 136 5.82 11.32 -11.59
N SER A 137 5.82 10.92 -10.31
CA SER A 137 6.99 11.09 -9.45
C SER A 137 8.20 10.28 -9.94
N ARG A 138 7.98 9.08 -10.47
CA ARG A 138 9.04 8.27 -11.08
C ARG A 138 9.55 8.88 -12.37
N LEU A 139 8.65 9.37 -13.23
CA LEU A 139 9.02 10.06 -14.47
C LEU A 139 9.87 11.30 -14.21
N MET A 140 9.49 12.13 -13.23
CA MET A 140 10.27 13.29 -12.80
C MET A 140 11.68 12.90 -12.34
N THR A 141 11.80 11.83 -11.54
CA THR A 141 13.11 11.34 -11.11
C THR A 141 13.93 10.84 -12.29
N ALA A 142 13.32 10.10 -13.21
CA ALA A 142 13.99 9.61 -14.42
C ALA A 142 14.46 10.76 -15.31
N ALA A 143 13.61 11.76 -15.57
CA ALA A 143 13.97 12.96 -16.33
C ALA A 143 15.14 13.71 -15.67
N GLY A 144 15.13 13.89 -14.35
CA GLY A 144 16.23 14.53 -13.62
C GLY A 144 17.55 13.77 -13.74
N ASN A 145 17.52 12.42 -13.64
CA ASN A 145 18.70 11.59 -13.81
C ASN A 145 19.23 11.65 -15.25
N MET A 146 18.35 11.59 -16.25
CA MET A 146 18.71 11.72 -17.67
C MET A 146 19.32 13.10 -17.96
N ARG A 147 18.69 14.17 -17.45
CA ARG A 147 19.21 15.53 -17.55
C ARG A 147 20.65 15.60 -17.02
N HIS A 148 20.89 15.06 -15.82
CA HIS A 148 22.21 15.06 -15.19
C HIS A 148 23.24 14.31 -16.06
N ALA A 149 22.90 13.12 -16.55
CA ALA A 149 23.79 12.32 -17.42
C ALA A 149 24.09 13.03 -18.74
N ILE A 150 23.07 13.58 -19.40
CA ILE A 150 23.23 14.32 -20.67
C ILE A 150 24.09 15.58 -20.46
N SER A 151 23.83 16.35 -19.41
CA SER A 151 24.62 17.56 -19.09
C SER A 151 26.10 17.25 -18.85
N PHE A 152 26.41 16.04 -18.34
CA PHE A 152 27.78 15.61 -18.16
C PHE A 152 28.46 15.27 -19.49
N MET A 153 27.73 14.69 -20.45
CA MET A 153 28.25 14.31 -21.78
C MET A 153 28.35 15.51 -22.73
N ALA A 154 27.32 16.33 -22.81
CA ALA A 154 27.24 17.47 -23.74
C ALA A 154 28.10 18.68 -23.34
N GLY A 155 28.56 18.71 -22.09
CA GLY A 155 29.31 19.84 -21.54
C GLY A 155 28.43 21.05 -21.21
N LYS A 156 29.03 22.06 -20.55
CA LYS A 156 28.30 23.22 -19.99
C LYS A 156 27.66 24.16 -21.03
N LYS A 157 28.04 24.04 -22.31
CA LYS A 157 27.58 24.95 -23.38
C LYS A 157 26.28 24.51 -24.05
N ASP A 158 25.99 23.20 -24.04
CA ASP A 158 24.76 22.67 -24.63
C ASP A 158 23.63 22.71 -23.59
N LYS A 159 22.62 23.56 -23.83
CA LYS A 159 21.46 23.72 -22.96
C LYS A 159 20.19 23.12 -23.53
N ASP A 160 20.14 22.85 -24.83
CA ASP A 160 18.92 22.50 -25.55
C ASP A 160 18.47 21.07 -25.21
N ILE A 161 19.39 20.10 -25.26
CA ILE A 161 19.08 18.71 -24.97
C ILE A 161 18.76 18.49 -23.48
N PRO A 162 19.54 19.02 -22.51
CA PRO A 162 19.15 19.00 -21.10
C PRO A 162 17.82 19.71 -20.82
N GLY A 163 17.52 20.81 -21.56
CA GLY A 163 16.27 21.56 -21.46
C GLY A 163 15.03 20.73 -21.77
N ALA A 164 15.09 19.85 -22.77
CA ALA A 164 13.99 18.94 -23.07
C ALA A 164 13.59 18.05 -21.86
N MET A 165 14.54 17.66 -21.00
CA MET A 165 14.25 16.92 -19.78
C MET A 165 13.63 17.81 -18.70
N ASP A 166 13.98 19.10 -18.66
CA ASP A 166 13.36 20.08 -17.77
C ASP A 166 11.89 20.32 -18.17
N ASP A 167 11.57 20.36 -19.46
CA ASP A 167 10.20 20.48 -19.96
C ASP A 167 9.34 19.28 -19.57
N VAL A 168 9.85 18.07 -19.72
CA VAL A 168 9.18 16.84 -19.25
C VAL A 168 8.93 16.89 -17.74
N ALA A 169 9.93 17.31 -16.97
CA ALA A 169 9.80 17.42 -15.51
C ALA A 169 8.78 18.50 -15.13
N GLY A 170 8.77 19.64 -15.85
CA GLY A 170 7.82 20.74 -15.69
C GLY A 170 6.38 20.30 -15.95
N PHE A 171 6.13 19.64 -17.09
CA PHE A 171 4.83 19.07 -17.41
C PHE A 171 4.35 18.07 -16.34
N CYS A 172 5.22 17.16 -15.94
CA CYS A 172 4.89 16.21 -14.87
C CYS A 172 4.56 16.90 -13.55
N LYS A 173 5.27 17.99 -13.20
CA LYS A 173 5.03 18.77 -11.99
C LYS A 173 3.63 19.42 -12.02
N GLU A 174 3.28 20.08 -13.11
CA GLU A 174 1.96 20.71 -13.27
C GLU A 174 0.82 19.69 -13.13
N LYS A 175 0.90 18.56 -13.85
CA LYS A 175 -0.10 17.50 -13.76
C LYS A 175 -0.19 16.89 -12.36
N LYS A 176 0.94 16.77 -11.67
CA LYS A 176 1.00 16.27 -10.30
C LYS A 176 0.31 17.22 -9.33
N GLU A 177 0.51 18.54 -9.44
CA GLU A 177 -0.15 19.54 -8.61
C GLU A 177 -1.67 19.52 -8.80
N SER A 178 -2.14 19.39 -10.05
CA SER A 178 -3.56 19.26 -10.37
C SER A 178 -4.17 18.00 -9.73
N LEU A 179 -3.52 16.85 -9.87
CA LEU A 179 -3.97 15.59 -9.29
C LEU A 179 -3.91 15.58 -7.75
N GLU A 180 -2.95 16.28 -7.15
CA GLU A 180 -2.87 16.43 -5.69
C GLU A 180 -4.06 17.23 -5.14
N ARG A 181 -4.49 18.28 -5.84
CA ARG A 181 -5.70 19.05 -5.50
C ARG A 181 -6.96 18.19 -5.61
N GLU A 182 -7.10 17.45 -6.71
CA GLU A 182 -8.21 16.50 -6.91
C GLU A 182 -8.26 15.46 -5.78
N LEU A 183 -7.11 14.84 -5.47
CA LEU A 183 -7.00 13.85 -4.39
C LEU A 183 -7.45 14.40 -3.05
N CYS A 184 -6.97 15.59 -2.69
CA CYS A 184 -7.35 16.24 -1.42
C CYS A 184 -8.85 16.55 -1.38
N GLY A 185 -9.46 16.98 -2.48
CA GLY A 185 -10.91 17.19 -2.59
C GLY A 185 -11.70 15.90 -2.34
N ILE A 186 -11.36 14.83 -3.03
CA ILE A 186 -12.02 13.54 -2.83
C ILE A 186 -11.86 13.04 -1.39
N VAL A 187 -10.66 13.16 -0.82
CA VAL A 187 -10.39 12.68 0.55
C VAL A 187 -11.10 13.54 1.60
N GLN A 188 -11.24 14.84 1.36
CA GLN A 188 -12.02 15.73 2.22
C GLN A 188 -13.51 15.32 2.28
N GLU A 189 -14.06 14.79 1.19
CA GLU A 189 -15.43 14.30 1.14
C GLU A 189 -15.60 12.90 1.76
N VAL A 190 -14.63 12.01 1.54
CA VAL A 190 -14.72 10.59 1.96
C VAL A 190 -14.27 10.39 3.41
N TYR A 191 -13.28 11.15 3.88
CA TYR A 191 -12.65 11.03 5.19
C TYR A 191 -12.47 12.42 5.86
N PRO A 192 -13.51 13.25 6.03
CA PRO A 192 -13.37 14.65 6.45
C PRO A 192 -12.62 14.81 7.77
N ASP A 193 -13.02 14.06 8.80
CA ASP A 193 -12.41 14.17 10.12
C ASP A 193 -11.00 13.62 10.18
N SER A 194 -10.78 12.42 9.67
CA SER A 194 -9.45 11.80 9.65
C SER A 194 -8.46 12.64 8.85
N PHE A 195 -8.89 13.25 7.73
CA PHE A 195 -8.06 14.13 6.93
C PHE A 195 -7.70 15.44 7.66
N ARG A 196 -8.69 16.08 8.30
CA ARG A 196 -8.49 17.27 9.13
C ARG A 196 -7.51 16.97 10.27
N LEU A 197 -7.71 15.86 10.97
CA LEU A 197 -6.89 15.45 12.12
C LEU A 197 -5.45 15.13 11.73
N LEU A 198 -5.22 14.38 10.65
CA LEU A 198 -3.86 14.04 10.19
C LEU A 198 -3.03 15.26 9.84
N LYS A 199 -3.66 16.31 9.28
CA LYS A 199 -2.96 17.57 8.95
C LYS A 199 -2.49 18.35 10.18
N THR A 200 -2.99 18.04 11.38
CA THR A 200 -2.52 18.69 12.62
C THR A 200 -1.17 18.14 13.09
N ILE A 201 -0.72 16.99 12.55
CA ILE A 201 0.54 16.35 12.93
C ILE A 201 1.71 17.10 12.27
N PRO A 202 2.67 17.66 13.04
CA PRO A 202 3.80 18.38 12.48
C PRO A 202 4.62 17.49 11.51
N GLY A 203 4.83 18.00 10.31
CA GLY A 203 5.50 17.29 9.23
C GLY A 203 4.58 16.45 8.32
N VAL A 204 3.29 16.30 8.65
CA VAL A 204 2.32 15.62 7.79
C VAL A 204 1.50 16.66 7.02
N GLY A 205 1.81 16.86 5.75
CA GLY A 205 1.06 17.73 4.86
C GLY A 205 -0.19 17.07 4.27
N ALA A 206 -1.08 17.87 3.67
CA ALA A 206 -2.34 17.44 3.07
C ALA A 206 -2.17 16.24 2.09
N LYS A 207 -1.17 16.31 1.21
CA LYS A 207 -0.84 15.23 0.27
C LYS A 207 -0.54 13.91 0.98
N THR A 208 0.32 13.92 2.02
CA THR A 208 0.67 12.70 2.73
C THR A 208 -0.51 12.14 3.51
N ALA A 209 -1.31 12.99 4.14
CA ALA A 209 -2.54 12.61 4.82
C ALA A 209 -3.53 11.94 3.84
N ALA A 210 -3.75 12.55 2.67
CA ALA A 210 -4.64 12.02 1.64
C ALA A 210 -4.16 10.66 1.11
N VAL A 211 -2.88 10.56 0.72
CA VAL A 211 -2.30 9.30 0.23
C VAL A 211 -2.37 8.21 1.29
N MET A 212 -2.12 8.53 2.56
CA MET A 212 -2.21 7.57 3.68
C MET A 212 -3.63 7.03 3.82
N LEU A 213 -4.65 7.89 3.85
CA LEU A 213 -6.05 7.48 3.97
C LEU A 213 -6.50 6.61 2.81
N VAL A 214 -6.16 6.98 1.58
CA VAL A 214 -6.52 6.21 0.38
C VAL A 214 -5.81 4.85 0.32
N CYS A 215 -4.50 4.83 0.60
CA CYS A 215 -3.72 3.57 0.58
C CYS A 215 -4.17 2.60 1.68
N CYS A 216 -4.55 3.11 2.85
CA CYS A 216 -4.95 2.30 4.00
C CYS A 216 -6.46 1.99 4.01
N GLY A 217 -7.28 2.66 3.19
CA GLY A 217 -8.74 2.53 3.22
C GLY A 217 -9.35 3.08 4.51
N GLY A 218 -8.83 4.22 5.00
CA GLY A 218 -9.04 4.72 6.35
C GLY A 218 -8.04 4.15 7.35
N LEU A 219 -7.98 4.70 8.56
CA LEU A 219 -7.09 4.21 9.63
C LEU A 219 -7.85 3.50 10.74
N GLU A 220 -9.15 3.65 10.81
CA GLU A 220 -10.03 3.15 11.85
C GLU A 220 -10.04 1.62 11.93
N ASN A 221 -9.84 0.97 10.79
CA ASN A 221 -9.89 -0.50 10.65
C ASN A 221 -8.65 -1.23 11.18
N PHE A 222 -7.59 -0.52 11.54
CA PHE A 222 -6.37 -1.15 12.07
C PHE A 222 -6.46 -1.37 13.57
N SER A 223 -6.31 -2.58 14.05
CA SER A 223 -6.39 -2.93 15.47
C SER A 223 -5.20 -2.36 16.29
N SER A 224 -4.05 -2.13 15.66
CA SER A 224 -2.85 -1.61 16.34
C SER A 224 -1.94 -0.83 15.39
N HIS A 225 -1.09 0.03 15.98
CA HIS A 225 -0.05 0.73 15.23
C HIS A 225 0.98 -0.25 14.63
N ARG A 226 1.18 -1.43 15.22
CA ARG A 226 2.06 -2.46 14.68
C ARG A 226 1.50 -3.02 13.38
N GLN A 227 0.19 -3.29 13.33
CA GLN A 227 -0.50 -3.74 12.14
C GLN A 227 -0.42 -2.68 11.02
N LEU A 228 -0.72 -1.40 11.33
CA LEU A 228 -0.62 -0.31 10.36
C LEU A 228 0.83 -0.12 9.86
N SER A 229 1.82 -0.15 10.75
CA SER A 229 3.24 -0.01 10.38
C SER A 229 3.70 -1.16 9.48
N SER A 230 3.24 -2.38 9.74
CA SER A 230 3.49 -3.54 8.87
C SER A 230 2.83 -3.38 7.51
N PHE A 231 1.58 -2.91 7.46
CA PHE A 231 0.83 -2.66 6.23
C PHE A 231 1.50 -1.60 5.35
N VAL A 232 1.94 -0.50 5.96
CA VAL A 232 2.69 0.58 5.28
C VAL A 232 4.10 0.13 4.89
N GLY A 233 4.65 -0.89 5.56
CA GLY A 233 5.97 -1.45 5.31
C GLY A 233 7.10 -0.62 5.92
N VAL A 234 6.86 0.00 7.07
CA VAL A 234 7.87 0.73 7.87
C VAL A 234 8.30 -0.03 9.13
N SER A 235 7.79 -1.24 9.34
CA SER A 235 8.20 -2.09 10.46
C SER A 235 9.61 -2.61 10.24
N PRO A 236 10.45 -2.67 11.29
CA PRO A 236 11.75 -3.32 11.22
C PRO A 236 11.57 -4.84 11.04
N THR A 237 12.36 -5.43 10.15
CA THR A 237 12.53 -6.88 10.07
C THR A 237 13.79 -7.24 10.84
N VAL A 238 13.63 -7.94 11.94
CA VAL A 238 14.75 -8.50 12.70
C VAL A 238 15.00 -9.92 12.17
N LYS A 239 16.24 -10.22 11.80
CA LYS A 239 16.70 -11.58 11.51
C LYS A 239 17.73 -11.93 12.56
N GLU A 240 17.27 -12.63 13.59
CA GLU A 240 18.13 -13.19 14.63
C GLU A 240 17.91 -14.72 14.61
N SER A 241 18.99 -15.48 14.53
CA SER A 241 18.97 -16.94 14.63
C SER A 241 20.17 -17.37 15.47
N GLY A 242 19.90 -17.87 16.65
CA GLY A 242 20.93 -18.29 17.60
C GLY A 242 21.90 -17.19 17.98
N THR A 243 23.11 -17.57 18.32
CA THR A 243 24.20 -16.64 18.72
C THR A 243 24.99 -16.08 17.52
N SER A 244 24.91 -16.71 16.34
CA SER A 244 25.76 -16.45 15.19
C SER A 244 25.17 -15.51 14.13
N VAL A 245 23.84 -15.36 14.04
CA VAL A 245 23.21 -14.52 13.03
C VAL A 245 22.57 -13.29 13.68
N ARG A 246 23.29 -12.19 13.70
CA ARG A 246 22.77 -10.84 14.03
C ARG A 246 22.71 -9.99 12.77
N GLY A 247 21.62 -10.15 11.98
CA GLY A 247 21.41 -9.31 10.81
C GLY A 247 21.07 -7.87 11.18
N SER A 248 21.65 -6.87 10.49
CA SER A 248 21.20 -5.48 10.61
C SER A 248 19.73 -5.40 10.24
N GLY A 249 18.88 -4.88 11.14
CA GLY A 249 17.44 -4.74 10.90
C GLY A 249 17.18 -3.93 9.63
N LYS A 250 16.47 -4.55 8.68
CA LYS A 250 16.02 -3.89 7.45
C LYS A 250 14.55 -3.50 7.57
N VAL A 251 14.11 -2.56 6.77
CA VAL A 251 12.67 -2.21 6.66
C VAL A 251 11.97 -3.29 5.83
N ALA A 252 10.78 -3.69 6.24
CA ALA A 252 10.02 -4.77 5.61
C ALA A 252 9.70 -4.53 4.12
N LYS A 253 9.65 -3.26 3.68
CA LYS A 253 9.35 -2.82 2.29
C LYS A 253 8.07 -3.44 1.68
N VAL A 254 7.23 -4.07 2.49
CA VAL A 254 5.89 -4.53 2.13
C VAL A 254 4.96 -3.30 2.12
N GLY A 255 3.99 -3.25 1.24
CA GLY A 255 3.05 -2.12 1.14
C GLY A 255 3.45 -1.07 0.10
N ASN A 256 2.76 0.06 0.09
CA ASN A 256 2.87 1.07 -0.97
C ASN A 256 4.19 1.86 -0.90
N PRO A 257 5.08 1.76 -1.91
CA PRO A 257 6.37 2.45 -1.89
C PRO A 257 6.23 3.98 -1.99
N TYR A 258 5.18 4.48 -2.67
CA TYR A 258 4.95 5.91 -2.77
C TYR A 258 4.56 6.52 -1.42
N LEU A 259 3.68 5.87 -0.65
CA LEU A 259 3.36 6.29 0.71
C LEU A 259 4.61 6.29 1.60
N ARG A 260 5.45 5.26 1.50
CA ARG A 260 6.70 5.23 2.27
C ARG A 260 7.64 6.38 1.92
N SER A 261 7.77 6.74 0.63
CA SER A 261 8.60 7.88 0.23
C SER A 261 8.08 9.20 0.80
N LEU A 262 6.76 9.39 0.83
CA LEU A 262 6.15 10.57 1.44
C LEU A 262 6.39 10.62 2.96
N LEU A 263 6.20 9.50 3.66
CA LEU A 263 6.48 9.40 5.10
C LEU A 263 7.95 9.64 5.42
N PHE A 264 8.85 9.19 4.54
CA PHE A 264 10.28 9.46 4.68
C PHE A 264 10.55 10.97 4.60
N MET A 265 9.97 11.68 3.64
CA MET A 265 10.07 13.15 3.56
C MET A 265 9.46 13.83 4.78
N CYS A 266 8.31 13.36 5.26
CA CYS A 266 7.69 13.87 6.50
C CYS A 266 8.62 13.70 7.71
N SER A 267 9.42 12.63 7.76
CA SER A 267 10.32 12.37 8.89
C SER A 267 11.42 13.44 9.04
N PHE A 268 11.89 14.02 7.94
CA PHE A 268 12.87 15.15 7.99
C PHE A 268 12.29 16.39 8.67
N THR A 269 11.03 16.69 8.43
CA THR A 269 10.35 17.81 9.08
C THR A 269 10.00 17.44 10.52
N ALA A 270 9.43 16.25 10.74
CA ALA A 270 8.98 15.83 12.06
C ALA A 270 10.12 15.70 13.09
N CYS A 271 11.33 15.29 12.69
CA CYS A 271 12.46 15.23 13.60
C CYS A 271 12.97 16.61 14.07
N ARG A 272 12.44 17.72 13.52
CA ARG A 272 12.78 19.10 13.89
C ARG A 272 11.66 19.81 14.64
N VAL A 273 10.38 19.46 14.37
CA VAL A 273 9.22 20.23 14.86
C VAL A 273 8.21 19.40 15.64
N CYS A 274 8.36 18.08 15.70
CA CYS A 274 7.49 17.18 16.44
C CYS A 274 8.25 16.63 17.66
N GLY A 275 7.98 17.15 18.86
CA GLY A 275 8.75 16.83 20.08
C GLY A 275 9.01 15.33 20.31
N PRO A 276 8.00 14.42 20.25
CA PRO A 276 8.26 12.99 20.39
C PRO A 276 9.11 12.37 19.27
N CYS A 277 9.10 12.95 18.06
CA CYS A 277 9.91 12.52 16.93
C CYS A 277 11.34 13.03 17.05
N GLU A 278 11.51 14.29 17.46
CA GLU A 278 12.80 14.92 17.74
C GLU A 278 13.55 14.18 18.86
N ALA A 279 12.88 13.93 19.98
CA ALA A 279 13.46 13.18 21.11
C ALA A 279 13.90 11.77 20.71
N LEU A 280 13.10 11.07 19.88
CA LEU A 280 13.47 9.76 19.36
C LEU A 280 14.68 9.83 18.44
N TYR A 281 14.71 10.79 17.52
CA TYR A 281 15.79 10.99 16.57
C TYR A 281 17.12 11.28 17.28
N SER A 282 17.13 12.28 18.17
CA SER A 282 18.31 12.67 18.93
C SER A 282 18.85 11.53 19.82
N ARG A 283 17.95 10.81 20.50
CA ARG A 283 18.32 9.64 21.33
C ARG A 283 18.99 8.54 20.51
N LEU A 284 18.50 8.27 19.28
CA LEU A 284 19.10 7.25 18.42
C LEU A 284 20.47 7.66 17.90
N LEU A 285 20.65 8.94 17.54
CA LEU A 285 21.95 9.47 17.14
C LEU A 285 22.96 9.42 18.30
N ALA A 286 22.58 9.82 19.52
CA ALA A 286 23.39 9.72 20.70
C ALA A 286 23.85 8.28 21.03
N ARG A 287 23.06 7.28 20.60
CA ARG A 287 23.41 5.85 20.69
C ARG A 287 24.23 5.34 19.49
N GLY A 288 24.81 6.21 18.68
CA GLY A 288 25.63 5.85 17.52
C GLY A 288 24.87 5.22 16.35
N LYS A 289 23.53 5.34 16.28
CA LYS A 289 22.77 4.82 15.16
C LYS A 289 22.86 5.76 13.95
N SER A 290 22.87 5.20 12.73
CA SER A 290 22.95 6.01 11.52
C SER A 290 21.72 6.93 11.36
N LYS A 291 21.92 8.10 10.72
CA LYS A 291 20.85 9.07 10.42
C LYS A 291 19.67 8.42 9.68
N MET A 292 19.95 7.53 8.72
CA MET A 292 18.94 6.81 7.96
C MET A 292 18.07 5.92 8.85
N LEU A 293 18.69 5.16 9.77
CA LEU A 293 17.97 4.31 10.71
C LEU A 293 17.09 5.16 11.65
N ALA A 294 17.62 6.27 12.14
CA ALA A 294 16.89 7.20 13.01
C ALA A 294 15.66 7.80 12.29
N LEU A 295 15.78 8.20 11.01
CA LEU A 295 14.65 8.69 10.21
C LEU A 295 13.58 7.62 9.99
N VAL A 296 13.97 6.37 9.72
CA VAL A 296 13.01 5.26 9.60
C VAL A 296 12.27 5.00 10.92
N ALA A 297 12.93 5.12 12.05
CA ALA A 297 12.28 5.04 13.36
C ALA A 297 11.29 6.20 13.58
N VAL A 298 11.59 7.39 13.09
CA VAL A 298 10.66 8.54 13.07
C VAL A 298 9.46 8.26 12.17
N MET A 299 9.63 7.66 10.97
CA MET A 299 8.50 7.23 10.14
C MET A 299 7.55 6.30 10.90
N HIS A 300 8.09 5.30 11.58
CA HIS A 300 7.29 4.39 12.41
C HIS A 300 6.57 5.14 13.55
N ARG A 301 7.23 6.12 14.18
CA ARG A 301 6.62 6.99 15.21
C ARG A 301 5.49 7.83 14.62
N LEU A 302 5.65 8.41 13.43
CA LEU A 302 4.60 9.17 12.75
C LEU A 302 3.37 8.31 12.45
N VAL A 303 3.55 7.08 11.99
CA VAL A 303 2.44 6.13 11.77
C VAL A 303 1.70 5.82 13.08
N LYS A 304 2.43 5.66 14.20
CA LYS A 304 1.82 5.48 15.53
C LYS A 304 1.01 6.71 15.95
N ILE A 305 1.56 7.91 15.76
CA ILE A 305 0.88 9.17 16.09
C ILE A 305 -0.36 9.33 15.21
N ALA A 306 -0.26 9.08 13.90
CA ALA A 306 -1.39 9.18 12.97
C ALA A 306 -2.56 8.30 13.38
N LEU A 307 -2.30 7.04 13.75
CA LEU A 307 -3.35 6.15 14.24
C LEU A 307 -3.94 6.64 15.58
N GLY A 308 -3.11 7.15 16.48
CA GLY A 308 -3.55 7.68 17.77
C GLY A 308 -4.49 8.88 17.60
N VAL A 309 -4.11 9.85 16.77
CA VAL A 309 -4.88 11.06 16.48
C VAL A 309 -6.24 10.73 15.84
N VAL A 310 -6.26 9.83 14.86
CA VAL A 310 -7.52 9.43 14.22
C VAL A 310 -8.44 8.69 15.19
N ARG A 311 -7.90 7.82 16.06
CA ARG A 311 -8.69 7.07 17.02
C ARG A 311 -9.23 7.90 18.17
N SER A 312 -8.46 8.89 18.64
CA SER A 312 -8.93 9.78 19.70
C SER A 312 -9.97 10.79 19.20
N GLY A 313 -10.02 11.04 17.89
CA GLY A 313 -10.85 12.12 17.33
C GLY A 313 -10.35 13.52 17.67
N GLU A 314 -9.18 13.64 18.32
CA GLU A 314 -8.61 14.90 18.78
C GLU A 314 -7.42 15.32 17.89
N ALA A 315 -7.28 16.65 17.69
CA ALA A 315 -6.12 17.22 17.03
C ALA A 315 -4.83 16.86 17.79
N TYR A 316 -3.73 16.72 17.04
CA TYR A 316 -2.43 16.44 17.65
C TYR A 316 -2.06 17.49 18.70
N ARG A 317 -1.97 17.08 19.94
CA ARG A 317 -1.49 17.90 21.07
C ARG A 317 -0.04 17.56 21.32
N GLY A 318 0.87 18.16 20.53
CA GLY A 318 2.31 17.98 20.75
C GLY A 318 2.73 18.59 22.08
N VAL A 319 3.41 17.83 22.93
CA VAL A 319 4.21 18.44 24.00
C VAL A 319 5.34 19.19 23.30
N LYS A 320 5.28 20.51 23.25
CA LYS A 320 6.45 21.33 22.95
C LYS A 320 7.46 21.03 24.08
N LEU A 321 8.49 20.25 23.77
CA LEU A 321 9.65 20.24 24.66
C LEU A 321 10.14 21.68 24.69
N SER A 322 9.98 22.35 25.84
CA SER A 322 10.63 23.61 26.12
C SER A 322 12.09 23.41 25.75
N LYS A 323 12.64 24.33 24.93
CA LYS A 323 14.05 24.33 24.58
C LYS A 323 14.82 24.24 25.92
N ALA A 324 15.41 23.08 26.17
CA ALA A 324 16.30 22.93 27.29
C ALA A 324 17.41 23.99 27.13
N VAL A 325 17.51 24.85 28.09
CA VAL A 325 18.56 25.83 28.25
C VAL A 325 19.87 25.11 28.00
N LYS A 326 20.69 25.61 27.08
CA LYS A 326 22.06 25.15 26.88
C LYS A 326 22.75 25.29 28.23
N PRO A 327 23.40 24.24 28.75
CA PRO A 327 24.32 24.45 29.86
C PRO A 327 25.47 25.36 29.37
N THR A 328 25.70 26.44 30.07
CA THR A 328 26.82 27.35 29.98
C THR A 328 28.15 26.61 30.18
#